data_4a9909221065639340486883a7b552a2
#
_entry.id   4a9909221065639340486883a7b552a2
#
_cell.length_a   1.000
_cell.length_b   1.000
_cell.length_c   1.000
_cell.angle_alpha   90.00
_cell.angle_beta   90.00
_cell.angle_gamma   90.00
#
_symmetry.space_group_name_H-M   'P 1'
#
loop_
_entity.id
_entity.type
_entity.pdbx_description
1 polymer ?
#
loop_
_entity_poly.entity_id
_entity_poly.type
_entity_poly.pdbx_seq_one_letter_code
_entity_poly.pdbx_strand_id
1 'polypeptide(L)'
;TKKATRTQEQEFLQHCIVKNKHQQLLVARKITSFIKKQERIAVLEKMSRLIMQEEKNLKNYDLSLLKYRTTKNQTQPNCNTLLIALQLKKKVLEYEEQLIKEQLKETNSPLTKEKKTK
;
A
#
# COMPACT_ATOMS: atom_id res chain seq x y z
N THR A 1 -17.26 -18.50 -32.56
CA THR A 1 -16.37 -17.98 -33.58
C THR A 1 -15.25 -17.16 -33.00
N LYS A 2 -14.25 -16.83 -33.79
CA LYS A 2 -13.09 -16.11 -33.35
C LYS A 2 -13.40 -14.72 -32.78
N LYS A 3 -14.36 -14.01 -33.37
CA LYS A 3 -14.76 -12.69 -32.88
C LYS A 3 -15.40 -12.77 -31.51
N ALA A 4 -16.27 -13.73 -31.29
CA ALA A 4 -16.92 -13.90 -29.99
C ALA A 4 -15.90 -14.24 -28.91
N THR A 5 -14.94 -15.08 -29.22
CA THR A 5 -13.89 -15.47 -28.30
C THR A 5 -13.02 -14.26 -27.92
N ARG A 6 -12.63 -13.45 -28.91
CA ARG A 6 -11.85 -12.24 -28.64
C ARG A 6 -12.59 -11.25 -27.76
N THR A 7 -13.89 -11.08 -28.05
CA THR A 7 -14.70 -10.16 -27.21
C THR A 7 -14.74 -10.63 -25.78
N GLN A 8 -14.89 -11.94 -25.55
CA GLN A 8 -14.89 -12.49 -24.22
C GLN A 8 -13.54 -12.31 -23.53
N GLU A 9 -12.46 -12.52 -24.26
CA GLU A 9 -11.10 -12.32 -23.73
C GLU A 9 -10.88 -10.86 -23.37
N GLN A 10 -11.30 -9.93 -24.24
CA GLN A 10 -11.17 -8.51 -23.99
C GLN A 10 -11.97 -8.09 -22.75
N GLU A 11 -13.18 -8.57 -22.63
CA GLU A 11 -14.02 -8.27 -21.47
C GLU A 11 -13.39 -8.81 -20.20
N PHE A 12 -12.87 -10.02 -20.25
CA PHE A 12 -12.18 -10.62 -19.11
C PHE A 12 -10.98 -9.77 -18.70
N LEU A 13 -10.14 -9.39 -19.67
CA LEU A 13 -8.95 -8.60 -19.39
C LEU A 13 -9.30 -7.22 -18.85
N GLN A 14 -10.33 -6.58 -19.42
CA GLN A 14 -10.80 -5.29 -18.92
C GLN A 14 -11.30 -5.41 -17.48
N HIS A 15 -12.02 -6.49 -17.20
CA HIS A 15 -12.47 -6.75 -15.84
C HIS A 15 -11.27 -6.92 -14.88
N CYS A 16 -10.24 -7.62 -15.33
CA CYS A 16 -9.02 -7.81 -14.56
C CYS A 16 -8.33 -6.49 -14.28
N ILE A 17 -8.30 -5.59 -15.26
CA ILE A 17 -7.71 -4.26 -15.07
C ILE A 17 -8.46 -3.46 -14.02
N VAL A 18 -9.79 -3.44 -14.12
CA VAL A 18 -10.62 -2.71 -13.15
C VAL A 18 -10.41 -3.26 -11.75
N LYS A 19 -10.42 -4.57 -11.63
CA LYS A 19 -10.19 -5.23 -10.34
C LYS A 19 -8.80 -4.93 -9.80
N ASN A 20 -7.79 -4.96 -10.67
CA ASN A 20 -6.42 -4.66 -10.31
C ASN A 20 -6.27 -3.22 -9.82
N LYS A 21 -6.84 -2.26 -10.54
CA LYS A 21 -6.80 -0.85 -10.16
C LYS A 21 -7.47 -0.62 -8.81
N HIS A 22 -8.57 -1.32 -8.57
CA HIS A 22 -9.24 -1.25 -7.28
C HIS A 22 -8.33 -1.74 -6.16
N GLN A 23 -7.65 -2.85 -6.38
CA GLN A 23 -6.69 -3.40 -5.42
C GLN A 23 -5.52 -2.43 -5.20
N GLN A 24 -5.01 -1.82 -6.26
CA GLN A 24 -3.95 -0.82 -6.14
C GLN A 24 -4.40 0.35 -5.27
N LEU A 25 -5.63 0.80 -5.47
CA LEU A 25 -6.18 1.91 -4.69
C LEU A 25 -6.30 1.55 -3.21
N LEU A 26 -6.77 0.33 -2.92
CA LEU A 26 -6.86 -0.14 -1.55
C LEU A 26 -5.49 -0.20 -0.87
N VAL A 27 -4.51 -0.73 -1.58
CA VAL A 27 -3.14 -0.81 -1.06
C VAL A 27 -2.57 0.59 -0.83
N ALA A 28 -2.78 1.50 -1.78
CA ALA A 28 -2.32 2.88 -1.63
C ALA A 28 -2.93 3.55 -0.40
N ARG A 29 -4.22 3.33 -0.16
CA ARG A 29 -4.90 3.86 1.03
C ARG A 29 -4.31 3.28 2.31
N LYS A 30 -4.00 2.00 2.31
CA LYS A 30 -3.37 1.35 3.47
C LYS A 30 -1.99 1.94 3.74
N ILE A 31 -1.21 2.17 2.70
CA ILE A 31 0.12 2.77 2.83
C ILE A 31 -0.01 4.18 3.42
N THR A 32 -0.89 5.00 2.87
CA THR A 32 -1.10 6.37 3.34
C THR A 32 -1.55 6.37 4.81
N SER A 33 -2.49 5.52 5.15
CA SER A 33 -2.99 5.40 6.52
C SER A 33 -1.89 4.97 7.47
N PHE A 34 -1.06 4.04 7.05
CA PHE A 34 0.04 3.55 7.84
C PHE A 34 1.08 4.65 8.09
N ILE A 35 1.45 5.39 7.05
CA ILE A 35 2.41 6.49 7.18
C ILE A 35 1.88 7.56 8.13
N LYS A 36 0.61 7.92 8.01
CA LYS A 36 -0.02 8.89 8.91
C LYS A 36 0.01 8.42 10.35
N LYS A 37 -0.26 7.13 10.56
CA LYS A 37 -0.22 6.56 11.90
C LYS A 37 1.18 6.64 12.50
N GLN A 38 2.20 6.35 11.70
CA GLN A 38 3.59 6.45 12.15
C GLN A 38 3.99 7.89 12.45
N GLU A 39 3.54 8.84 11.65
CA GLU A 39 3.77 10.25 11.91
C GLU A 39 3.16 10.69 13.23
N ARG A 40 1.93 10.22 13.50
CA ARG A 40 1.27 10.51 14.78
C ARG A 40 2.04 9.92 15.95
N ILE A 41 2.53 8.69 15.81
CA ILE A 41 3.32 8.05 16.86
C ILE A 41 4.60 8.85 17.10
N ALA A 42 5.28 9.27 16.05
CA ALA A 42 6.50 10.07 16.18
C ALA A 42 6.24 11.39 16.89
N VAL A 43 5.14 12.05 16.55
CA VAL A 43 4.74 13.31 17.21
C VAL A 43 4.44 13.06 18.68
N LEU A 44 3.70 12.00 19.00
CA LEU A 44 3.36 11.66 20.37
C LEU A 44 4.60 11.34 21.19
N GLU A 45 5.56 10.62 20.62
CA GLU A 45 6.82 10.33 21.28
C GLU A 45 7.60 11.62 21.58
N LYS A 46 7.64 12.52 20.60
CA LYS A 46 8.31 13.80 20.76
C LYS A 46 7.66 14.63 21.86
N MET A 47 6.32 14.70 21.84
CA MET A 47 5.57 15.40 22.88
C MET A 47 5.80 14.79 24.24
N SER A 48 5.81 13.46 24.33
CA SER A 48 6.07 12.76 25.58
C SER A 48 7.45 13.10 26.15
N ARG A 49 8.46 13.16 25.28
CA ARG A 49 9.81 13.53 25.71
C ARG A 49 9.87 14.95 26.24
N LEU A 50 9.21 15.89 25.55
CA LEU A 50 9.16 17.28 26.00
C LEU A 50 8.47 17.41 27.35
N ILE A 51 7.36 16.71 27.52
CA ILE A 51 6.63 16.72 28.79
C ILE A 51 7.47 16.10 29.88
N MET A 52 8.19 15.03 29.61
CA MET A 52 9.07 14.39 30.57
C MET A 52 10.22 15.32 31.01
N GLN A 53 10.75 16.12 30.09
CA GLN A 53 11.75 17.11 30.43
C GLN A 53 11.21 18.17 31.37
N GLU A 54 9.99 18.62 31.14
CA GLU A 54 9.33 19.57 32.03
C GLU A 54 9.00 18.94 33.38
N GLU A 55 8.67 17.67 33.39
CA GLU A 55 8.34 16.96 34.62
C GLU A 55 9.51 16.80 35.57
N LYS A 56 10.74 16.85 35.08
CA LYS A 56 11.91 16.93 35.96
C LYS A 56 11.86 18.18 36.83
N ASN A 57 11.13 19.20 36.37
CA ASN A 57 10.95 20.46 37.07
C ASN A 57 9.62 20.53 37.82
N LEU A 58 8.65 19.70 37.43
CA LEU A 58 7.28 19.69 38.02
C LEU A 58 7.00 18.32 38.62
N LYS A 59 6.98 18.25 39.94
CA LYS A 59 6.87 16.95 40.64
C LYS A 59 5.48 16.32 40.64
N ASN A 60 4.48 16.96 40.07
CA ASN A 60 3.09 16.55 40.24
C ASN A 60 2.46 15.88 39.01
N TYR A 61 3.22 15.46 38.02
CA TYR A 61 2.68 14.81 36.85
C TYR A 61 2.72 13.30 36.97
N ASP A 62 1.73 12.67 36.35
CA ASP A 62 1.63 11.21 36.32
C ASP A 62 2.56 10.64 35.25
N LEU A 63 3.79 10.38 35.65
CA LEU A 63 4.81 9.79 34.79
C LEU A 63 4.40 8.41 34.28
N SER A 64 3.62 7.67 35.08
CA SER A 64 3.19 6.33 34.70
C SER A 64 2.33 6.35 33.43
N LEU A 65 1.46 7.33 33.30
CA LEU A 65 0.59 7.44 32.14
C LEU A 65 1.39 7.73 30.88
N LEU A 66 2.38 8.64 30.98
CA LEU A 66 3.23 8.97 29.85
C LEU A 66 4.11 7.81 29.43
N LYS A 67 4.68 7.12 30.40
CA LYS A 67 5.48 5.92 30.14
C LYS A 67 4.65 4.84 29.49
N TYR A 68 3.42 4.67 29.96
CA TYR A 68 2.50 3.69 29.36
C TYR A 68 2.22 4.01 27.90
N ARG A 69 1.91 5.27 27.59
CA ARG A 69 1.66 5.70 26.22
C ARG A 69 2.87 5.50 25.32
N THR A 70 4.04 5.89 25.80
CA THR A 70 5.28 5.72 25.05
C THR A 70 5.57 4.25 24.79
N THR A 71 5.43 3.42 25.83
CA THR A 71 5.63 1.98 25.70
C THR A 71 4.65 1.36 24.72
N LYS A 72 3.39 1.76 24.81
CA LYS A 72 2.37 1.25 23.91
C LYS A 72 2.66 1.61 22.46
N ASN A 73 3.14 2.82 22.20
CA ASN A 73 3.50 3.25 20.86
C ASN A 73 4.75 2.52 20.34
N GLN A 74 5.65 2.16 21.25
CA GLN A 74 6.86 1.44 20.90
C GLN A 74 6.64 -0.06 20.69
N THR A 75 5.49 -0.59 21.08
CA THR A 75 5.22 -2.00 20.96
C THR A 75 4.75 -2.44 19.56
N GLN A 76 4.96 -1.61 18.54
CA GLN A 76 4.71 -2.00 17.17
C GLN A 76 6.03 -2.16 16.43
N PRO A 77 6.78 -3.26 16.70
CA PRO A 77 8.14 -3.39 16.16
C PRO A 77 8.20 -3.68 14.67
N ASN A 78 7.10 -4.15 14.07
CA ASN A 78 7.10 -4.59 12.68
C ASN A 78 6.53 -3.55 11.71
N CYS A 79 6.55 -2.28 12.10
CA CYS A 79 6.00 -1.21 11.30
C CYS A 79 6.66 -1.11 9.92
N ASN A 80 7.98 -1.14 9.90
CA ASN A 80 8.72 -1.04 8.64
C ASN A 80 8.49 -2.26 7.76
N THR A 81 8.38 -3.44 8.36
CA THR A 81 8.11 -4.67 7.63
C THR A 81 6.75 -4.63 6.95
N LEU A 82 5.73 -4.13 7.64
CA LEU A 82 4.41 -3.98 7.06
C LEU A 82 4.41 -3.00 5.89
N LEU A 83 5.12 -1.88 6.05
CA LEU A 83 5.21 -0.88 4.99
C LEU A 83 5.90 -1.46 3.76
N ILE A 84 7.00 -2.17 3.96
CA ILE A 84 7.72 -2.82 2.87
C ILE A 84 6.81 -3.83 2.16
N ALA A 85 6.06 -4.63 2.93
CA ALA A 85 5.14 -5.62 2.37
C ALA A 85 4.07 -4.95 1.52
N LEU A 86 3.51 -3.84 2.00
CA LEU A 86 2.50 -3.09 1.25
C LEU A 86 3.07 -2.47 -0.02
N GLN A 87 4.27 -1.93 0.07
CA GLN A 87 4.94 -1.35 -1.11
C GLN A 87 5.25 -2.41 -2.16
N LEU A 88 5.70 -3.59 -1.73
CA LEU A 88 5.93 -4.70 -2.63
C LEU A 88 4.65 -5.16 -3.30
N LYS A 89 3.58 -5.26 -2.53
CA LYS A 89 2.27 -5.63 -3.07
C LYS A 89 1.81 -4.62 -4.12
N LYS A 90 2.03 -3.34 -3.86
CA LYS A 90 1.70 -2.29 -4.82
C LYS A 90 2.46 -2.47 -6.13
N LYS A 91 3.77 -2.73 -6.03
CA LYS A 91 4.60 -2.94 -7.22
C LYS A 91 4.17 -4.16 -8.01
N VAL A 92 3.83 -5.24 -7.33
CA VAL A 92 3.34 -6.46 -7.98
C VAL A 92 2.04 -6.18 -8.75
N LEU A 93 1.13 -5.43 -8.14
CA LEU A 93 -0.13 -5.06 -8.78
C LEU A 93 0.11 -4.17 -10.00
N GLU A 94 1.04 -3.23 -9.91
CA GLU A 94 1.39 -2.37 -11.03
C GLU A 94 1.97 -3.17 -12.19
N TYR A 95 2.81 -4.13 -11.88
CA TYR A 95 3.39 -5.01 -12.89
C TYR A 95 2.33 -5.88 -13.53
N GLU A 96 1.41 -6.43 -12.72
CA GLU A 96 0.29 -7.21 -13.22
C GLU A 96 -0.59 -6.39 -14.16
N GLU A 97 -0.86 -5.15 -13.81
CA GLU A 97 -1.63 -4.25 -14.68
C GLU A 97 -0.94 -4.08 -16.02
N GLN A 98 0.37 -3.90 -15.99
CA GLN A 98 1.15 -3.75 -17.20
C GLN A 98 1.04 -4.98 -18.10
N LEU A 99 1.13 -6.18 -17.52
CA LEU A 99 1.00 -7.43 -18.25
C LEU A 99 -0.38 -7.56 -18.86
N ILE A 100 -1.42 -7.20 -18.13
CA ILE A 100 -2.79 -7.27 -18.63
C ILE A 100 -2.97 -6.31 -19.81
N LYS A 101 -2.43 -5.11 -19.71
CA LYS A 101 -2.51 -4.13 -20.80
C LYS A 101 -1.79 -4.62 -22.03
N GLU A 102 -0.65 -5.27 -21.87
CA GLU A 102 0.08 -5.86 -22.98
C GLU A 102 -0.75 -6.95 -23.65
N GLN A 103 -1.41 -7.80 -22.87
CA GLN A 103 -2.29 -8.82 -23.40
C GLN A 103 -3.48 -8.21 -24.17
N LEU A 104 -4.04 -7.12 -23.65
CA LEU A 104 -5.10 -6.41 -24.34
C LEU A 104 -4.65 -5.88 -25.69
N LYS A 105 -3.45 -5.33 -25.75
CA LYS A 105 -2.90 -4.84 -27.01
C LYS A 105 -2.74 -5.97 -28.00
N GLU A 106 -2.25 -7.11 -27.58
CA GLU A 106 -2.07 -8.27 -28.45
C GLU A 106 -3.43 -8.78 -28.96
N THR A 107 -4.43 -8.77 -28.08
CA THR A 107 -5.78 -9.20 -28.46
C THR A 107 -6.42 -8.24 -29.46
N ASN A 108 -6.18 -6.93 -29.29
CA ASN A 108 -6.73 -5.91 -30.16
C ASN A 108 -6.00 -5.78 -31.51
N SER A 109 -4.78 -6.29 -31.58
CA SER A 109 -3.93 -6.11 -32.75
C SER A 109 -3.39 -7.46 -33.24
N PRO A 110 -4.18 -8.19 -34.04
CA PRO A 110 -3.76 -9.51 -34.52
C PRO A 110 -2.49 -9.50 -35.36
N LEU A 111 -2.26 -8.43 -36.11
CA LEU A 111 -1.06 -8.32 -36.94
C LEU A 111 0.21 -8.28 -36.10
N THR A 112 0.15 -7.56 -35.03
CA THR A 112 1.28 -7.47 -34.07
C THR A 112 1.56 -8.84 -33.46
N LYS A 113 0.49 -9.58 -33.15
CA LYS A 113 0.59 -10.91 -32.58
C LYS A 113 1.28 -11.88 -33.54
N GLU A 114 0.96 -11.81 -34.81
CA GLU A 114 1.57 -12.65 -35.83
C GLU A 114 3.07 -12.38 -35.96
N LYS A 115 3.45 -11.13 -35.91
CA LYS A 115 4.87 -10.75 -35.96
C LYS A 115 5.65 -11.29 -34.77
N LYS A 116 5.03 -11.32 -33.60
CA LYS A 116 5.68 -11.82 -32.38
C LYS A 116 5.88 -13.33 -32.41
N THR A 117 5.02 -14.06 -33.06
CA THR A 117 5.12 -15.52 -33.13
C THR A 117 6.24 -15.99 -34.05
N LYS A 118 6.78 -15.10 -34.83
CA LYS A 118 7.92 -15.38 -35.65
C LYS A 118 9.19 -14.98 -34.96
#